data_dd12b788cc13ce4ccc530ec450967c33
#
_entry.id   dd12b788cc13ce4ccc530ec450967c33
#
_cell.length_a   1.000
_cell.length_b   1.000
_cell.length_c   1.000
_cell.angle_alpha   90.00
_cell.angle_beta   90.00
_cell.angle_gamma   90.00
#
_symmetry.space_group_name_H-M   'P 1'
#
loop_
_entity.id
_entity.type
_entity.pdbx_description
1 polymer ?
#
loop_
_entity_poly.entity_id
_entity_poly.type
_entity_poly.pdbx_seq_one_letter_code
_entity_poly.pdbx_strand_id
1 'polypeptide(L)'
;IVGEAGDIVWANAAFLESAGRARDCRGENVMKFLYPHTIQQVVAAKGTDVAIGDRQFTAFASKTEQGHILCLVDDTYYKAINREYVEKHPVVALAHFDNREELARDSSGSEDARIASEVEQVLTEWAQSMGGFLRRLSGGRFLILTDEIHIRQAMEKRFEVLDKIREIKAGERRSATVSIGVARGAESLQEAEQWARKALEMALGRGGDQVAVKQKNDTYEFFGGLSQGVEKRDKVRTRVIAATL
;
A
#
# COMPACT_ATOMS: atom_id res chain seq x y z
N ILE A 1 -30.69 21.93 -8.66
CA ILE A 1 -31.15 22.81 -7.59
C ILE A 1 -31.85 21.95 -6.55
N VAL A 2 -31.53 22.17 -5.30
CA VAL A 2 -32.01 21.40 -4.16
C VAL A 2 -32.65 22.37 -3.17
N GLY A 3 -33.86 22.08 -2.70
CA GLY A 3 -34.56 22.83 -1.67
C GLY A 3 -33.92 22.73 -0.29
N GLU A 4 -34.40 23.52 0.67
CA GLU A 4 -33.86 23.51 2.07
C GLU A 4 -34.05 22.15 2.76
N ALA A 5 -35.12 21.43 2.43
CA ALA A 5 -35.39 20.10 2.97
C ALA A 5 -34.58 18.97 2.27
N GLY A 6 -33.76 19.30 1.29
CA GLY A 6 -32.99 18.35 0.52
C GLY A 6 -33.73 17.71 -0.66
N ASP A 7 -34.91 18.20 -0.99
CA ASP A 7 -35.69 17.80 -2.16
C ASP A 7 -35.10 18.38 -3.43
N ILE A 8 -35.05 17.60 -4.50
CA ILE A 8 -34.60 18.07 -5.82
C ILE A 8 -35.71 18.89 -6.45
N VAL A 9 -35.45 20.19 -6.61
CA VAL A 9 -36.37 21.14 -7.27
C VAL A 9 -36.20 21.09 -8.77
N TRP A 10 -34.98 20.96 -9.26
CA TRP A 10 -34.64 20.91 -10.67
C TRP A 10 -33.33 20.19 -10.91
N ALA A 11 -33.25 19.43 -11.99
CA ALA A 11 -32.02 18.77 -12.45
C ALA A 11 -31.89 18.93 -13.98
N ASN A 12 -30.64 19.02 -14.45
CA ASN A 12 -30.35 19.04 -15.87
C ASN A 12 -30.36 17.62 -16.47
N ALA A 13 -30.40 17.53 -17.81
CA ALA A 13 -30.42 16.26 -18.52
C ALA A 13 -29.17 15.38 -18.21
N ALA A 14 -27.99 15.98 -18.09
CA ALA A 14 -26.76 15.26 -17.79
C ALA A 14 -26.82 14.58 -16.42
N PHE A 15 -27.39 15.22 -15.39
CA PHE A 15 -27.62 14.59 -14.09
C PHE A 15 -28.60 13.42 -14.19
N LEU A 16 -29.72 13.61 -14.90
CA LEU A 16 -30.74 12.56 -15.07
C LEU A 16 -30.14 11.32 -15.75
N GLU A 17 -29.36 11.54 -16.81
CA GLU A 17 -28.64 10.47 -17.51
C GLU A 17 -27.67 9.73 -16.56
N SER A 18 -26.85 10.47 -15.85
CA SER A 18 -25.87 9.89 -14.90
C SER A 18 -26.53 9.14 -13.74
N ALA A 19 -27.70 9.61 -13.30
CA ALA A 19 -28.49 8.97 -12.25
C ALA A 19 -29.32 7.76 -12.77
N GLY A 20 -29.22 7.40 -14.05
CA GLY A 20 -29.99 6.32 -14.67
C GLY A 20 -31.50 6.60 -14.67
N ARG A 21 -31.89 7.88 -14.74
CA ARG A 21 -33.31 8.31 -14.71
C ARG A 21 -33.78 8.64 -16.10
N ALA A 22 -34.76 7.88 -16.59
CA ALA A 22 -35.40 8.17 -17.86
C ALA A 22 -36.34 9.38 -17.78
N ARG A 23 -36.69 9.84 -16.59
CA ARG A 23 -37.63 10.94 -16.31
C ARG A 23 -37.15 11.81 -15.16
N ASP A 24 -37.88 12.89 -14.94
CA ASP A 24 -37.66 13.87 -13.87
C ASP A 24 -37.48 13.22 -12.48
N CYS A 25 -36.56 13.76 -11.66
CA CYS A 25 -36.31 13.36 -10.28
C CYS A 25 -36.76 14.43 -9.25
N ARG A 26 -37.62 15.38 -9.67
CA ARG A 26 -38.17 16.38 -8.76
C ARG A 26 -38.87 15.76 -7.57
N GLY A 27 -38.65 16.32 -6.38
CA GLY A 27 -39.20 15.83 -5.12
C GLY A 27 -38.44 14.64 -4.51
N GLU A 28 -37.49 14.02 -5.24
CA GLU A 28 -36.61 13.02 -4.60
C GLU A 28 -35.61 13.72 -3.68
N ASN A 29 -35.25 13.02 -2.59
CA ASN A 29 -34.24 13.54 -1.68
C ASN A 29 -32.84 13.35 -2.28
N VAL A 30 -32.05 14.44 -2.35
CA VAL A 30 -30.71 14.47 -2.91
C VAL A 30 -29.72 13.56 -2.17
N MET A 31 -30.01 13.23 -0.91
CA MET A 31 -29.20 12.30 -0.12
C MET A 31 -29.03 10.92 -0.74
N LYS A 32 -29.96 10.49 -1.60
CA LYS A 32 -29.82 9.23 -2.36
C LYS A 32 -28.60 9.22 -3.28
N PHE A 33 -28.16 10.40 -3.71
CA PHE A 33 -27.04 10.58 -4.64
C PHE A 33 -25.76 11.06 -3.95
N LEU A 34 -25.86 11.58 -2.74
CA LEU A 34 -24.72 12.07 -1.97
C LEU A 34 -24.21 11.09 -0.92
N TYR A 35 -24.96 10.01 -0.64
CA TYR A 35 -24.57 9.05 0.41
C TYR A 35 -23.11 8.58 0.27
N PRO A 36 -22.33 8.55 1.38
CA PRO A 36 -22.71 8.75 2.79
C PRO A 36 -22.68 10.21 3.27
N HIS A 37 -22.48 11.19 2.39
CA HIS A 37 -22.32 12.59 2.73
C HIS A 37 -23.65 13.34 2.81
N THR A 38 -23.71 14.36 3.67
CA THR A 38 -24.83 15.30 3.74
C THR A 38 -24.58 16.51 2.84
N ILE A 39 -25.64 17.22 2.41
CA ILE A 39 -25.46 18.43 1.61
C ILE A 39 -24.66 19.50 2.34
N GLN A 40 -24.79 19.59 3.67
CA GLN A 40 -24.03 20.52 4.50
C GLN A 40 -22.53 20.19 4.49
N GLN A 41 -22.19 18.91 4.49
CA GLN A 41 -20.77 18.48 4.37
C GLN A 41 -20.23 18.84 2.98
N VAL A 42 -21.02 18.67 1.92
CA VAL A 42 -20.61 19.06 0.57
C VAL A 42 -20.45 20.57 0.42
N VAL A 43 -21.33 21.37 1.04
CA VAL A 43 -21.19 22.85 1.10
C VAL A 43 -19.93 23.29 1.84
N ALA A 44 -19.57 22.60 2.93
CA ALA A 44 -18.40 22.92 3.74
C ALA A 44 -17.07 22.48 3.11
N ALA A 45 -17.11 21.54 2.17
CA ALA A 45 -15.93 20.96 1.53
C ALA A 45 -15.58 21.70 0.23
N LYS A 46 -14.29 21.63 -0.17
CA LYS A 46 -13.81 22.13 -1.48
C LYS A 46 -13.99 21.12 -2.61
N GLY A 47 -14.91 20.19 -2.45
CA GLY A 47 -15.19 19.04 -3.29
C GLY A 47 -15.35 17.79 -2.45
N THR A 48 -16.36 16.98 -2.77
CA THR A 48 -16.67 15.73 -2.07
C THR A 48 -16.86 14.62 -3.08
N ASP A 49 -16.15 13.51 -2.87
CA ASP A 49 -16.26 12.34 -3.75
C ASP A 49 -17.58 11.62 -3.53
N VAL A 50 -18.36 11.44 -4.60
CA VAL A 50 -19.61 10.70 -4.57
C VAL A 50 -19.67 9.71 -5.74
N ALA A 51 -20.38 8.59 -5.52
CA ALA A 51 -20.61 7.59 -6.56
C ALA A 51 -22.10 7.55 -6.93
N ILE A 52 -22.39 7.59 -8.21
CA ILE A 52 -23.76 7.44 -8.73
C ILE A 52 -23.74 6.33 -9.79
N GLY A 53 -24.30 5.17 -9.43
CA GLY A 53 -24.17 3.97 -10.26
C GLY A 53 -22.71 3.51 -10.33
N ASP A 54 -22.20 3.35 -11.53
CA ASP A 54 -20.82 2.98 -11.85
C ASP A 54 -19.88 4.19 -12.06
N ARG A 55 -20.42 5.42 -11.98
CA ARG A 55 -19.66 6.65 -12.19
C ARG A 55 -19.22 7.30 -10.89
N GLN A 56 -18.09 8.00 -10.99
CA GLN A 56 -17.47 8.74 -9.89
C GLN A 56 -17.56 10.24 -10.17
N PHE A 57 -18.03 11.00 -9.21
CA PHE A 57 -18.18 12.46 -9.34
C PHE A 57 -17.46 13.16 -8.20
N THR A 58 -17.05 14.40 -8.45
CA THR A 58 -16.75 15.36 -7.39
C THR A 58 -17.93 16.31 -7.27
N ALA A 59 -18.57 16.32 -6.11
CA ALA A 59 -19.71 17.15 -5.76
C ALA A 59 -19.27 18.46 -5.14
N PHE A 60 -19.82 19.55 -5.61
CA PHE A 60 -19.69 20.89 -5.05
C PHE A 60 -21.09 21.43 -4.75
N ALA A 61 -21.27 22.09 -3.62
CA ALA A 61 -22.53 22.71 -3.30
C ALA A 61 -22.34 24.13 -2.79
N SER A 62 -23.28 25.00 -3.13
CA SER A 62 -23.34 26.38 -2.65
C SER A 62 -24.72 26.66 -2.08
N LYS A 63 -24.79 27.32 -0.93
CA LYS A 63 -26.04 27.78 -0.32
C LYS A 63 -26.60 28.99 -1.09
N THR A 64 -27.91 29.01 -1.29
CA THR A 64 -28.67 30.13 -1.83
C THR A 64 -29.78 30.54 -0.85
N GLU A 65 -30.53 31.59 -1.15
CA GLU A 65 -31.66 32.04 -0.31
C GLU A 65 -32.81 31.01 -0.22
N GLN A 66 -32.94 30.12 -1.22
CA GLN A 66 -34.06 29.15 -1.33
C GLN A 66 -33.60 27.69 -1.30
N GLY A 67 -32.36 27.42 -0.84
CA GLY A 67 -31.81 26.07 -0.80
C GLY A 67 -30.35 26.01 -1.25
N HIS A 68 -30.02 25.07 -2.16
CA HIS A 68 -28.65 24.80 -2.57
C HIS A 68 -28.55 24.62 -4.08
N ILE A 69 -27.43 25.08 -4.66
CA ILE A 69 -27.00 24.67 -5.99
C ILE A 69 -25.97 23.57 -5.80
N LEU A 70 -26.24 22.38 -6.36
CA LEU A 70 -25.35 21.26 -6.40
C LEU A 70 -24.78 21.09 -7.82
N CYS A 71 -23.47 21.03 -7.93
CA CYS A 71 -22.75 20.74 -9.16
C CYS A 71 -22.00 19.40 -8.99
N LEU A 72 -22.21 18.49 -9.93
CA LEU A 72 -21.50 17.21 -9.98
C LEU A 72 -20.60 17.21 -11.22
N VAL A 73 -19.31 17.07 -11.02
CA VAL A 73 -18.33 16.94 -12.09
C VAL A 73 -18.03 15.44 -12.26
N ASP A 74 -18.35 14.89 -13.44
CA ASP A 74 -18.00 13.52 -13.78
C ASP A 74 -16.48 13.44 -13.99
N ASP A 75 -15.80 12.83 -13.06
CA ASP A 75 -14.35 12.61 -13.07
C ASP A 75 -14.00 11.12 -13.00
N THR A 76 -14.95 10.26 -13.37
CA THR A 76 -14.81 8.80 -13.41
C THR A 76 -13.50 8.37 -14.07
N TYR A 77 -13.23 8.91 -15.25
CA TYR A 77 -12.03 8.60 -16.02
C TYR A 77 -10.74 9.02 -15.29
N TYR A 78 -10.70 10.24 -14.75
CA TYR A 78 -9.54 10.75 -14.05
C TYR A 78 -9.27 10.01 -12.74
N LYS A 79 -10.33 9.67 -12.00
CA LYS A 79 -10.22 8.87 -10.77
C LYS A 79 -9.75 7.45 -11.05
N ALA A 80 -10.23 6.84 -12.14
CA ALA A 80 -9.78 5.52 -12.57
C ALA A 80 -8.27 5.53 -12.92
N ILE A 81 -7.82 6.49 -13.74
CA ILE A 81 -6.40 6.65 -14.09
C ILE A 81 -5.55 6.92 -12.84
N ASN A 82 -5.99 7.82 -11.97
CA ASN A 82 -5.24 8.13 -10.75
C ASN A 82 -5.12 6.90 -9.84
N ARG A 83 -6.19 6.11 -9.71
CA ARG A 83 -6.15 4.85 -8.98
C ARG A 83 -5.15 3.89 -9.59
N GLU A 84 -5.23 3.67 -10.90
CA GLU A 84 -4.30 2.80 -11.61
C GLU A 84 -2.85 3.28 -11.46
N TYR A 85 -2.61 4.59 -11.59
CA TYR A 85 -1.29 5.18 -11.40
C TYR A 85 -0.73 4.92 -10.00
N VAL A 86 -1.55 5.08 -8.96
CA VAL A 86 -1.14 4.83 -7.57
C VAL A 86 -0.92 3.33 -7.33
N GLU A 87 -1.81 2.47 -7.82
CA GLU A 87 -1.74 1.02 -7.64
C GLU A 87 -0.56 0.38 -8.38
N LYS A 88 -0.22 0.92 -9.57
CA LYS A 88 0.89 0.47 -10.41
C LYS A 88 2.21 1.20 -10.13
N HIS A 89 2.23 2.07 -9.11
CA HIS A 89 3.46 2.76 -8.75
C HIS A 89 4.56 1.75 -8.38
N PRO A 90 5.77 1.82 -8.98
CA PRO A 90 6.81 0.84 -8.73
C PRO A 90 7.31 0.91 -7.30
N VAL A 91 7.49 -0.26 -6.70
CA VAL A 91 8.02 -0.43 -5.34
C VAL A 91 9.29 -1.27 -5.41
N VAL A 92 10.34 -0.77 -4.76
CA VAL A 92 11.61 -1.47 -4.60
C VAL A 92 11.66 -2.13 -3.23
N ALA A 93 12.03 -3.41 -3.21
CA ALA A 93 12.39 -4.12 -2.00
C ALA A 93 13.79 -4.72 -2.12
N LEU A 94 14.54 -4.71 -1.03
CA LEU A 94 15.84 -5.36 -0.89
C LEU A 94 15.72 -6.47 0.15
N ALA A 95 16.04 -7.69 -0.21
CA ALA A 95 16.09 -8.81 0.71
C ALA A 95 17.54 -9.22 0.98
N HIS A 96 17.79 -9.70 2.19
CA HIS A 96 19.07 -10.23 2.63
C HIS A 96 18.87 -11.58 3.30
N PHE A 97 19.69 -12.57 2.93
CA PHE A 97 19.73 -13.88 3.57
C PHE A 97 20.62 -13.76 4.83
N ASP A 98 19.97 -13.64 6.00
CA ASP A 98 20.62 -13.18 7.24
C ASP A 98 21.71 -14.13 7.76
N ASN A 99 21.39 -15.41 7.88
CA ASN A 99 22.24 -16.41 8.51
C ASN A 99 22.99 -17.33 7.53
N ARG A 100 23.17 -16.87 6.29
CA ARG A 100 23.83 -17.67 5.23
C ARG A 100 25.19 -18.19 5.63
N GLU A 101 26.06 -17.32 6.20
CA GLU A 101 27.41 -17.71 6.57
C GLU A 101 27.45 -18.70 7.75
N GLU A 102 26.50 -18.58 8.68
CA GLU A 102 26.37 -19.52 9.80
C GLU A 102 25.94 -20.90 9.30
N LEU A 103 24.97 -20.94 8.41
CA LEU A 103 24.49 -22.20 7.82
C LEU A 103 25.58 -22.86 6.97
N ALA A 104 26.36 -22.08 6.22
CA ALA A 104 27.47 -22.58 5.42
C ALA A 104 28.61 -23.21 6.25
N ARG A 105 28.84 -22.74 7.48
CA ARG A 105 29.87 -23.33 8.37
C ARG A 105 29.49 -24.68 8.94
N ASP A 106 28.18 -24.91 9.10
CA ASP A 106 27.64 -26.11 9.76
C ASP A 106 27.18 -27.16 8.75
N SER A 107 27.17 -26.83 7.47
CA SER A 107 26.71 -27.70 6.38
C SER A 107 27.86 -28.15 5.45
N SER A 108 27.68 -29.24 4.75
CA SER A 108 28.53 -29.57 3.61
C SER A 108 28.34 -28.56 2.47
N GLY A 109 29.36 -28.32 1.64
CA GLY A 109 29.27 -27.36 0.53
C GLY A 109 28.10 -27.60 -0.43
N SER A 110 27.64 -28.87 -0.56
CA SER A 110 26.46 -29.23 -1.35
C SER A 110 25.14 -28.82 -0.66
N GLU A 111 25.09 -28.89 0.66
CA GLU A 111 23.91 -28.49 1.45
C GLU A 111 23.78 -26.96 1.50
N ASP A 112 24.88 -26.22 1.64
CA ASP A 112 24.86 -24.75 1.54
C ASP A 112 24.31 -24.27 0.19
N ALA A 113 24.79 -24.88 -0.90
CA ALA A 113 24.31 -24.55 -2.24
C ALA A 113 22.80 -24.85 -2.41
N ARG A 114 22.31 -25.96 -1.85
CA ARG A 114 20.88 -26.32 -1.85
C ARG A 114 20.06 -25.28 -1.10
N ILE A 115 20.44 -24.96 0.15
CA ILE A 115 19.73 -24.00 0.99
C ILE A 115 19.67 -22.62 0.31
N ALA A 116 20.80 -22.15 -0.22
CA ALA A 116 20.88 -20.86 -0.92
C ALA A 116 19.96 -20.85 -2.16
N SER A 117 19.88 -21.95 -2.90
CA SER A 117 19.01 -22.11 -4.06
C SER A 117 17.53 -22.14 -3.67
N GLU A 118 17.18 -22.83 -2.59
CA GLU A 118 15.80 -22.89 -2.08
C GLU A 118 15.31 -21.51 -1.61
N VAL A 119 16.15 -20.75 -0.88
CA VAL A 119 15.83 -19.38 -0.46
C VAL A 119 15.61 -18.47 -1.68
N GLU A 120 16.50 -18.55 -2.68
CA GLU A 120 16.38 -17.78 -3.92
C GLU A 120 15.10 -18.17 -4.68
N GLN A 121 14.76 -19.45 -4.74
CA GLN A 121 13.54 -19.96 -5.37
C GLN A 121 12.29 -19.39 -4.68
N VAL A 122 12.18 -19.49 -3.35
CA VAL A 122 11.03 -18.98 -2.59
C VAL A 122 10.86 -17.47 -2.78
N LEU A 123 11.96 -16.71 -2.74
CA LEU A 123 11.92 -15.28 -3.01
C LEU A 123 11.53 -14.95 -4.45
N THR A 124 11.96 -15.77 -5.42
CA THR A 124 11.62 -15.59 -6.84
C THR A 124 10.13 -15.86 -7.08
N GLU A 125 9.61 -16.95 -6.53
CA GLU A 125 8.19 -17.30 -6.61
C GLU A 125 7.31 -16.23 -5.95
N TRP A 126 7.75 -15.71 -4.81
CA TRP A 126 7.07 -14.60 -4.14
C TRP A 126 7.07 -13.33 -5.00
N ALA A 127 8.20 -12.92 -5.57
CA ALA A 127 8.29 -11.77 -6.46
C ALA A 127 7.37 -11.94 -7.69
N GLN A 128 7.36 -13.13 -8.30
CA GLN A 128 6.51 -13.45 -9.45
C GLN A 128 5.01 -13.42 -9.08
N SER A 129 4.64 -13.91 -7.89
CA SER A 129 3.26 -13.87 -7.41
C SER A 129 2.74 -12.44 -7.21
N MET A 130 3.65 -11.48 -7.08
CA MET A 130 3.37 -10.05 -7.01
C MET A 130 3.49 -9.34 -8.37
N GLY A 131 3.49 -10.08 -9.48
CA GLY A 131 3.66 -9.49 -10.82
C GLY A 131 5.00 -8.81 -11.04
N GLY A 132 5.96 -9.06 -10.15
CA GLY A 132 7.29 -8.46 -10.14
C GLY A 132 8.39 -9.40 -10.59
N PHE A 133 9.62 -9.01 -10.38
CA PHE A 133 10.78 -9.85 -10.63
C PHE A 133 11.83 -9.71 -9.52
N LEU A 134 12.69 -10.71 -9.41
CA LEU A 134 13.82 -10.75 -8.50
C LEU A 134 15.12 -10.74 -9.29
N ARG A 135 16.10 -9.97 -8.81
CA ARG A 135 17.49 -10.02 -9.28
C ARG A 135 18.43 -10.28 -8.10
N ARG A 136 19.22 -11.32 -8.23
CA ARG A 136 20.31 -11.61 -7.28
C ARG A 136 21.40 -10.56 -7.37
N LEU A 137 21.83 -10.07 -6.21
CA LEU A 137 23.00 -9.21 -6.02
C LEU A 137 24.11 -9.99 -5.34
N SER A 138 25.24 -9.34 -5.07
CA SER A 138 26.35 -9.94 -4.34
C SER A 138 26.03 -10.08 -2.83
N GLY A 139 26.69 -11.02 -2.13
CA GLY A 139 26.63 -11.13 -0.67
C GLY A 139 25.29 -11.58 -0.09
N GLY A 140 24.57 -12.48 -0.79
CA GLY A 140 23.29 -13.00 -0.29
C GLY A 140 22.15 -11.97 -0.32
N ARG A 141 22.26 -10.92 -1.12
CA ARG A 141 21.25 -9.89 -1.29
C ARG A 141 20.49 -10.07 -2.59
N PHE A 142 19.23 -9.61 -2.59
CA PHE A 142 18.32 -9.67 -3.71
C PHE A 142 17.59 -8.34 -3.86
N LEU A 143 17.45 -7.89 -5.10
CA LEU A 143 16.61 -6.77 -5.48
C LEU A 143 15.28 -7.33 -6.00
N ILE A 144 14.17 -6.80 -5.50
CA ILE A 144 12.82 -7.14 -5.94
C ILE A 144 12.16 -5.85 -6.40
N LEU A 145 11.57 -5.89 -7.59
CA LEU A 145 10.74 -4.80 -8.12
C LEU A 145 9.32 -5.34 -8.33
N THR A 146 8.37 -4.64 -7.80
CA THR A 146 6.93 -4.91 -7.91
C THR A 146 6.17 -3.59 -7.92
N ASP A 147 4.87 -3.58 -7.61
CA ASP A 147 4.03 -2.40 -7.54
C ASP A 147 3.35 -2.24 -6.16
N GLU A 148 2.73 -1.09 -5.99
CA GLU A 148 2.13 -0.67 -4.72
C GLU A 148 0.96 -1.57 -4.29
N ILE A 149 0.12 -2.03 -5.23
CA ILE A 149 -1.04 -2.87 -4.90
C ILE A 149 -0.60 -4.22 -4.32
N HIS A 150 0.43 -4.84 -4.90
CA HIS A 150 0.93 -6.13 -4.44
C HIS A 150 1.68 -6.03 -3.11
N ILE A 151 2.45 -4.97 -2.90
CA ILE A 151 3.09 -4.75 -1.59
C ILE A 151 2.05 -4.51 -0.50
N ARG A 152 0.96 -3.78 -0.80
CA ARG A 152 -0.14 -3.62 0.16
C ARG A 152 -0.77 -4.96 0.53
N GLN A 153 -1.01 -5.83 -0.45
CA GLN A 153 -1.50 -7.19 -0.20
C GLN A 153 -0.51 -8.02 0.62
N ALA A 154 0.80 -7.90 0.34
CA ALA A 154 1.83 -8.58 1.13
C ALA A 154 1.85 -8.08 2.59
N MET A 155 1.64 -6.79 2.82
CA MET A 155 1.50 -6.22 4.17
C MET A 155 0.26 -6.76 4.90
N GLU A 156 -0.89 -6.85 4.22
CA GLU A 156 -2.12 -7.44 4.78
C GLU A 156 -1.91 -8.90 5.20
N LYS A 157 -1.19 -9.67 4.40
CA LYS A 157 -0.77 -11.06 4.68
C LYS A 157 0.46 -11.15 5.59
N ARG A 158 0.92 -10.01 6.15
CA ARG A 158 2.06 -9.93 7.07
C ARG A 158 3.35 -10.55 6.52
N PHE A 159 3.56 -10.47 5.19
CA PHE A 159 4.72 -11.03 4.51
C PHE A 159 4.95 -12.52 4.81
N GLU A 160 3.96 -13.35 4.50
CA GLU A 160 4.01 -14.82 4.68
C GLU A 160 5.23 -15.51 4.06
N VAL A 161 5.95 -14.83 3.17
CA VAL A 161 7.22 -15.31 2.60
C VAL A 161 8.27 -15.60 3.66
N LEU A 162 8.27 -14.85 4.79
CA LEU A 162 9.18 -15.12 5.91
C LEU A 162 8.96 -16.51 6.50
N ASP A 163 7.70 -16.91 6.66
CA ASP A 163 7.35 -18.21 7.22
C ASP A 163 7.75 -19.34 6.28
N LYS A 164 7.55 -19.17 4.97
CA LYS A 164 8.00 -20.14 3.94
C LYS A 164 9.52 -20.32 3.95
N ILE A 165 10.28 -19.24 4.15
CA ILE A 165 11.75 -19.31 4.24
C ILE A 165 12.19 -20.02 5.53
N ARG A 166 11.50 -19.80 6.66
CA ARG A 166 11.78 -20.53 7.92
C ARG A 166 11.53 -22.03 7.84
N GLU A 167 10.74 -22.49 6.88
CA GLU A 167 10.56 -23.93 6.60
C GLU A 167 11.81 -24.59 6.01
N ILE A 168 12.71 -23.81 5.38
CA ILE A 168 13.98 -24.31 4.83
C ILE A 168 14.94 -24.60 5.98
N LYS A 169 15.27 -25.87 6.17
CA LYS A 169 16.11 -26.34 7.28
C LYS A 169 17.54 -26.60 6.84
N ALA A 170 18.47 -26.24 7.71
CA ALA A 170 19.86 -26.65 7.68
C ALA A 170 20.11 -27.59 8.87
N GLY A 171 20.23 -28.88 8.61
CA GLY A 171 20.26 -29.89 9.66
C GLY A 171 18.97 -29.92 10.49
N GLU A 172 19.07 -30.41 11.75
CA GLU A 172 17.88 -30.63 12.58
C GLU A 172 17.40 -29.38 13.35
N ARG A 173 18.23 -28.33 13.49
CA ARG A 173 18.01 -27.26 14.48
C ARG A 173 17.96 -25.84 13.93
N ARG A 174 18.34 -25.61 12.69
CA ARG A 174 18.43 -24.24 12.15
C ARG A 174 17.55 -24.06 10.93
N SER A 175 16.92 -22.90 10.85
CA SER A 175 16.11 -22.47 9.71
C SER A 175 16.82 -21.33 8.98
N ALA A 176 16.61 -21.23 7.67
CA ALA A 176 16.98 -20.06 6.93
C ALA A 176 16.14 -18.85 7.39
N THR A 177 16.75 -17.68 7.43
CA THR A 177 16.07 -16.43 7.75
C THR A 177 16.43 -15.34 6.75
N VAL A 178 15.49 -14.46 6.47
CA VAL A 178 15.69 -13.31 5.59
C VAL A 178 15.16 -12.03 6.24
N SER A 179 15.85 -10.93 5.99
CA SER A 179 15.35 -9.59 6.27
C SER A 179 15.01 -8.88 4.98
N ILE A 180 13.92 -8.12 4.96
CA ILE A 180 13.46 -7.39 3.77
C ILE A 180 13.24 -5.93 4.14
N GLY A 181 13.82 -5.02 3.35
CA GLY A 181 13.54 -3.59 3.39
C GLY A 181 12.70 -3.18 2.20
N VAL A 182 11.58 -2.53 2.43
CA VAL A 182 10.62 -2.10 1.39
C VAL A 182 10.50 -0.59 1.39
N ALA A 183 10.48 0.02 0.20
CA ALA A 183 10.27 1.45 0.01
C ALA A 183 8.91 1.71 -0.63
N ARG A 184 8.03 2.45 0.05
CA ARG A 184 6.71 2.84 -0.46
C ARG A 184 6.59 4.34 -0.64
N GLY A 185 6.07 4.76 -1.80
CA GLY A 185 5.76 6.15 -2.10
C GLY A 185 6.97 7.03 -2.38
N ALA A 186 8.11 6.44 -2.77
CA ALA A 186 9.27 7.19 -3.26
C ALA A 186 8.98 7.82 -4.63
N GLU A 187 9.58 8.97 -4.91
CA GLU A 187 9.32 9.72 -6.15
C GLU A 187 10.16 9.24 -7.34
N SER A 188 11.21 8.46 -7.08
CA SER A 188 12.08 7.86 -8.10
C SER A 188 12.57 6.48 -7.68
N LEU A 189 13.00 5.66 -8.65
CA LEU A 189 13.61 4.36 -8.38
C LEU A 189 14.92 4.48 -7.58
N GLN A 190 15.68 5.54 -7.78
CA GLN A 190 16.89 5.82 -7.02
C GLN A 190 16.58 6.09 -5.55
N GLU A 191 15.58 6.91 -5.29
CA GLU A 191 15.11 7.17 -3.93
C GLU A 191 14.52 5.91 -3.28
N ALA A 192 13.73 5.15 -4.05
CA ALA A 192 13.16 3.89 -3.59
C ALA A 192 14.25 2.88 -3.18
N GLU A 193 15.34 2.78 -3.94
CA GLU A 193 16.49 1.92 -3.58
C GLU A 193 17.15 2.39 -2.29
N GLN A 194 17.36 3.67 -2.12
CA GLN A 194 17.94 4.23 -0.89
C GLN A 194 17.04 3.99 0.32
N TRP A 195 15.73 4.14 0.16
CA TRP A 195 14.76 3.88 1.23
C TRP A 195 14.67 2.40 1.58
N ALA A 196 14.66 1.52 0.58
CA ALA A 196 14.67 0.09 0.79
C ALA A 196 15.94 -0.37 1.52
N ARG A 197 17.10 0.22 1.19
CA ARG A 197 18.37 -0.03 1.89
C ARG A 197 18.29 0.38 3.36
N LYS A 198 17.81 1.60 3.66
CA LYS A 198 17.62 2.06 5.04
C LYS A 198 16.64 1.19 5.81
N ALA A 199 15.53 0.78 5.17
CA ALA A 199 14.57 -0.12 5.77
C ALA A 199 15.20 -1.49 6.08
N LEU A 200 16.00 -2.04 5.16
CA LEU A 200 16.71 -3.30 5.38
C LEU A 200 17.69 -3.19 6.56
N GLU A 201 18.47 -2.10 6.65
CA GLU A 201 19.36 -1.85 7.77
C GLU A 201 18.60 -1.79 9.10
N MET A 202 17.40 -1.19 9.12
CA MET A 202 16.54 -1.17 10.31
C MET A 202 16.04 -2.57 10.68
N ALA A 203 15.67 -3.41 9.71
CA ALA A 203 15.28 -4.79 9.96
C ALA A 203 16.44 -5.60 10.53
N LEU A 204 17.62 -5.50 9.95
CA LEU A 204 18.85 -6.18 10.42
C LEU A 204 19.26 -5.69 11.81
N GLY A 205 19.23 -4.38 12.07
CA GLY A 205 19.57 -3.79 13.37
C GLY A 205 18.64 -4.22 14.52
N ARG A 206 17.43 -4.70 14.21
CA ARG A 206 16.46 -5.25 15.17
C ARG A 206 16.59 -6.77 15.37
N GLY A 207 17.61 -7.38 14.80
CA GLY A 207 17.89 -8.82 14.96
C GLY A 207 17.58 -9.67 13.73
N GLY A 208 17.14 -9.08 12.63
CA GLY A 208 16.83 -9.80 11.39
C GLY A 208 15.50 -10.55 11.42
N ASP A 209 15.31 -11.44 10.43
CA ASP A 209 14.11 -12.28 10.27
C ASP A 209 12.79 -11.49 10.25
N GLN A 210 12.79 -10.34 9.58
CA GLN A 210 11.66 -9.43 9.55
C GLN A 210 11.66 -8.55 8.31
N VAL A 211 10.51 -7.93 8.04
CA VAL A 211 10.34 -6.90 7.03
C VAL A 211 10.20 -5.53 7.69
N ALA A 212 10.94 -4.56 7.19
CA ALA A 212 10.73 -3.15 7.50
C ALA A 212 10.23 -2.42 6.25
N VAL A 213 9.13 -1.72 6.36
CA VAL A 213 8.52 -0.92 5.28
C VAL A 213 8.66 0.55 5.60
N LYS A 214 9.47 1.27 4.81
CA LYS A 214 9.59 2.73 4.90
C LYS A 214 8.54 3.39 4.04
N GLN A 215 7.84 4.37 4.62
CA GLN A 215 6.79 5.16 3.95
C GLN A 215 7.23 6.60 3.68
N LYS A 216 6.51 7.31 2.79
CA LYS A 216 6.80 8.70 2.39
C LYS A 216 6.87 9.69 3.56
N ASN A 217 6.11 9.46 4.63
CA ASN A 217 6.10 10.31 5.83
C ASN A 217 7.24 10.00 6.83
N ASP A 218 8.30 9.32 6.37
CA ASP A 218 9.45 8.88 7.17
C ASP A 218 9.09 7.97 8.35
N THR A 219 7.97 7.25 8.25
CA THR A 219 7.58 6.21 9.20
C THR A 219 8.01 4.83 8.73
N TYR A 220 8.18 3.93 9.70
CA TYR A 220 8.50 2.53 9.45
C TYR A 220 7.43 1.63 10.06
N GLU A 221 7.02 0.62 9.30
CA GLU A 221 6.21 -0.49 9.81
C GLU A 221 7.04 -1.77 9.78
N PHE A 222 6.89 -2.61 10.80
CA PHE A 222 7.66 -3.85 10.92
C PHE A 222 6.74 -5.06 10.94
N PHE A 223 7.18 -6.14 10.27
CA PHE A 223 6.46 -7.40 10.16
C PHE A 223 7.42 -8.57 10.42
N GLY A 224 6.99 -9.60 11.15
CA GLY A 224 7.84 -10.72 11.55
C GLY A 224 8.70 -10.38 12.78
N GLY A 225 9.76 -11.14 13.01
CA GLY A 225 10.64 -11.06 14.20
C GLY A 225 10.30 -12.11 15.25
N LEU A 226 11.23 -12.34 16.18
CA LEU A 226 11.13 -13.38 17.24
C LEU A 226 10.05 -13.12 18.29
N SER A 227 9.44 -11.95 18.33
CA SER A 227 8.36 -11.64 19.26
C SER A 227 7.01 -12.04 18.67
N GLN A 228 6.54 -13.25 18.91
CA GLN A 228 5.12 -13.62 18.82
C GLN A 228 4.31 -12.92 19.93
N GLY A 229 4.45 -11.61 20.06
CA GLY A 229 3.63 -10.76 20.89
C GLY A 229 2.86 -9.82 19.98
N VAL A 230 1.57 -9.64 20.27
CA VAL A 230 0.71 -8.66 19.61
C VAL A 230 1.42 -7.30 19.61
N GLU A 231 2.20 -7.01 18.59
CA GLU A 231 2.76 -5.67 18.39
C GLU A 231 1.61 -4.73 18.05
N LYS A 232 1.21 -3.95 19.06
CA LYS A 232 0.51 -2.69 18.83
C LYS A 232 1.33 -1.92 17.79
N ARG A 233 0.63 -1.29 16.84
CA ARG A 233 1.18 -0.34 15.87
C ARG A 233 1.92 0.79 16.60
N ASP A 234 3.14 0.55 17.02
CA ASP A 234 3.99 1.62 17.50
C ASP A 234 4.56 2.36 16.29
N LYS A 235 3.97 3.52 16.04
CA LYS A 235 4.58 4.53 15.19
C LYS A 235 5.86 4.99 15.89
N VAL A 236 6.97 4.36 15.59
CA VAL A 236 8.28 4.84 16.03
C VAL A 236 8.56 6.11 15.22
N ARG A 237 8.24 7.26 15.80
CA ARG A 237 8.78 8.54 15.33
C ARG A 237 10.26 8.52 15.63
N THR A 238 11.09 8.40 14.61
CA THR A 238 12.53 8.57 14.73
C THR A 238 12.79 10.02 15.14
N ARG A 239 12.99 10.28 16.45
CA ARG A 239 13.63 11.52 16.88
C ARG A 239 15.10 11.41 16.46
N VAL A 240 15.46 12.18 15.44
CA VAL A 240 16.86 12.48 15.15
C VAL A 240 17.37 13.27 16.37
N ILE A 241 18.14 12.62 17.22
CA ILE A 241 18.95 13.30 18.21
C ILE A 241 20.12 13.87 17.41
N ALA A 242 20.03 15.14 17.03
CA ALA A 242 21.20 15.89 16.61
C ALA A 242 22.11 15.99 17.81
N ALA A 243 23.17 15.19 17.83
CA ALA A 243 24.28 15.42 18.74
C ALA A 243 25.01 16.67 18.26
N THR A 244 24.81 17.76 18.97
CA THR A 244 25.65 18.97 18.90
C THR A 244 26.96 18.64 19.62
N LEU A 245 28.07 18.66 18.92
CA LEU A 245 29.41 18.94 19.42
C LEU A 245 29.98 20.06 18.61
#